data_fd7626716204e33ebfc36487be6f829b
#
_entry.id   fd7626716204e33ebfc36487be6f829b
#
_cell.length_a   1.000
_cell.length_b   1.000
_cell.length_c   1.000
_cell.angle_alpha   90.00
_cell.angle_beta   90.00
_cell.angle_gamma   90.00
#
_symmetry.space_group_name_H-M   'P 1'
#
loop_
_entity.id
_entity.type
_entity.pdbx_description
1 polymer ?
#
loop_
_entity_poly.entity_id
_entity_poly.type
_entity_poly.pdbx_seq_one_letter_code
_entity_poly.pdbx_strand_id
1 'polypeptide(L)'
;MENLLQQLISLDQSLLLSLNGSQSLYWDEVMSLITTTWISIPLFIALIYAIAHSSTPRYFLATVLAIGLVILVCDQVASGICKPLFQRLRPTHDPAIMHLVDIVDGYRGGRYGFISSHASNTFGLCVFLSRLFRHRGLTLMLILWASLSTYSRIYLGVHYPGDILYGALVGILSGYLLHRLLLWAGRRWNLFPPHRTASFRCTPSGYRVADVKMVIITLLLTYASILVWAALGIGR
;
A
#
# COMPACT_ATOMS: atom_id res chain seq x y z
N MET A 1 -13.95 30.97 4.59
CA MET A 1 -13.00 29.94 4.07
C MET A 1 -11.95 29.57 5.11
N GLU A 2 -11.29 30.54 5.73
CA GLU A 2 -10.27 30.29 6.79
C GLU A 2 -10.79 29.46 7.98
N ASN A 3 -12.00 29.74 8.45
CA ASN A 3 -12.60 29.00 9.56
C ASN A 3 -12.82 27.50 9.24
N LEU A 4 -13.25 27.17 8.02
CA LEU A 4 -13.44 25.77 7.59
C LEU A 4 -12.08 25.05 7.47
N LEU A 5 -11.05 25.71 6.91
CA LEU A 5 -9.72 25.10 6.82
C LEU A 5 -9.13 24.81 8.19
N GLN A 6 -9.26 25.76 9.14
CA GLN A 6 -8.81 25.57 10.52
C GLN A 6 -9.55 24.41 11.21
N GLN A 7 -10.87 24.28 10.98
CA GLN A 7 -11.66 23.16 11.50
C GLN A 7 -11.21 21.81 10.94
N LEU A 8 -10.89 21.74 9.62
CA LEU A 8 -10.38 20.52 8.99
C LEU A 8 -8.98 20.15 9.53
N ILE A 9 -8.12 21.14 9.74
CA ILE A 9 -6.78 20.90 10.32
C ILE A 9 -6.91 20.40 11.76
N SER A 10 -7.74 21.03 12.60
CA SER A 10 -7.94 20.59 13.98
C SER A 10 -8.57 19.21 14.08
N LEU A 11 -9.50 18.86 13.18
CA LEU A 11 -10.06 17.52 13.08
C LEU A 11 -8.99 16.49 12.71
N ASP A 12 -8.16 16.79 11.74
CA ASP A 12 -7.09 15.91 11.27
C ASP A 12 -6.03 15.67 12.37
N GLN A 13 -5.70 16.72 13.14
CA GLN A 13 -4.83 16.62 14.32
C GLN A 13 -5.45 15.79 15.45
N SER A 14 -6.72 16.01 15.78
CA SER A 14 -7.42 15.26 16.83
C SER A 14 -7.59 13.78 16.47
N LEU A 15 -7.92 13.48 15.22
CA LEU A 15 -7.97 12.10 14.72
C LEU A 15 -6.59 11.43 14.76
N LEU A 16 -5.53 12.13 14.38
CA LEU A 16 -4.17 11.61 14.53
C LEU A 16 -3.92 11.23 15.98
N LEU A 17 -4.05 12.17 16.92
CA LEU A 17 -3.72 11.96 18.33
C LEU A 17 -4.54 10.84 18.97
N SER A 18 -5.76 10.58 18.49
CA SER A 18 -6.59 9.47 18.97
C SER A 18 -6.16 8.10 18.43
N LEU A 19 -5.40 8.05 17.34
CA LEU A 19 -5.00 6.83 16.64
C LEU A 19 -3.50 6.55 16.71
N ASN A 20 -2.72 7.51 17.23
CA ASN A 20 -1.26 7.46 17.28
C ASN A 20 -0.79 6.74 18.53
N GLY A 21 0.16 5.83 18.33
CA GLY A 21 0.84 5.10 19.38
C GLY A 21 -0.05 4.18 20.23
N SER A 22 0.58 3.55 21.18
CA SER A 22 -0.07 2.84 22.29
C SER A 22 0.96 2.72 23.41
N GLN A 23 0.53 2.40 24.63
CA GLN A 23 1.46 2.12 25.74
C GLN A 23 1.99 0.67 25.71
N SER A 24 1.97 0.03 24.53
CA SER A 24 2.32 -1.37 24.36
C SER A 24 3.50 -1.53 23.41
N LEU A 25 4.66 -1.85 23.96
CA LEU A 25 5.87 -2.19 23.20
C LEU A 25 5.63 -3.30 22.16
N TYR A 26 4.68 -4.21 22.43
CA TYR A 26 4.29 -5.25 21.47
C TYR A 26 3.67 -4.65 20.21
N TRP A 27 2.71 -3.73 20.35
CA TRP A 27 2.07 -3.09 19.21
C TRP A 27 2.99 -2.11 18.50
N ASP A 28 3.91 -1.47 19.20
CA ASP A 28 4.94 -0.62 18.61
C ASP A 28 5.81 -1.43 17.65
N GLU A 29 6.30 -2.58 18.09
CA GLU A 29 7.07 -3.50 17.25
C GLU A 29 6.25 -4.02 16.04
N VAL A 30 5.00 -4.44 16.27
CA VAL A 30 4.11 -4.90 15.19
C VAL A 30 3.92 -3.83 14.12
N MET A 31 3.62 -2.59 14.50
CA MET A 31 3.37 -1.51 13.56
C MET A 31 4.66 -1.03 12.87
N SER A 32 5.78 -1.07 13.57
CA SER A 32 7.10 -0.81 13.00
C SER A 32 7.47 -1.84 11.94
N LEU A 33 7.23 -3.13 12.19
CA LEU A 33 7.45 -4.20 11.22
C LEU A 33 6.51 -4.10 10.01
N ILE A 34 5.21 -3.85 10.22
CA ILE A 34 4.21 -3.71 9.14
C ILE A 34 4.60 -2.61 8.14
N THR A 35 5.15 -1.50 8.62
CA THR A 35 5.56 -0.38 7.75
C THR A 35 6.84 -0.64 6.98
N THR A 36 7.61 -1.66 7.38
CA THR A 36 8.93 -1.95 6.82
C THR A 36 8.82 -2.61 5.44
N THR A 37 9.48 -2.04 4.45
CA THR A 37 9.35 -2.47 3.04
C THR A 37 9.80 -3.92 2.82
N TRP A 38 10.88 -4.36 3.46
CA TRP A 38 11.43 -5.71 3.26
C TRP A 38 10.49 -6.82 3.75
N ILE A 39 9.58 -6.54 4.68
CA ILE A 39 8.58 -7.49 5.15
C ILE A 39 7.56 -7.87 4.06
N SER A 40 7.41 -7.03 3.04
CA SER A 40 6.54 -7.29 1.89
C SER A 40 7.22 -8.08 0.77
N ILE A 41 8.52 -8.39 0.88
CA ILE A 41 9.27 -9.14 -0.16
C ILE A 41 8.63 -10.51 -0.46
N PRO A 42 8.24 -11.34 0.54
CA PRO A 42 7.58 -12.62 0.25
C PRO A 42 6.30 -12.46 -0.56
N LEU A 43 5.49 -11.44 -0.27
CA LEU A 43 4.28 -11.12 -1.03
C LEU A 43 4.62 -10.80 -2.50
N PHE A 44 5.62 -9.95 -2.74
CA PHE A 44 6.01 -9.58 -4.12
C PHE A 44 6.58 -10.78 -4.88
N ILE A 45 7.37 -11.65 -4.25
CA ILE A 45 7.86 -12.89 -4.87
C ILE A 45 6.70 -13.78 -5.27
N ALA A 46 5.73 -14.01 -4.38
CA ALA A 46 4.56 -14.82 -4.65
C ALA A 46 3.69 -14.23 -5.78
N LEU A 47 3.52 -12.90 -5.83
CA LEU A 47 2.80 -12.22 -6.90
C LEU A 47 3.50 -12.36 -8.25
N ILE A 48 4.83 -12.15 -8.30
CA ILE A 48 5.63 -12.32 -9.52
C ILE A 48 5.53 -13.74 -10.03
N TYR A 49 5.66 -14.74 -9.15
CA TYR A 49 5.48 -16.15 -9.51
C TYR A 49 4.09 -16.42 -10.09
N ALA A 50 3.01 -15.96 -9.42
CA ALA A 50 1.64 -16.18 -9.87
C ALA A 50 1.38 -15.54 -11.26
N ILE A 51 1.96 -14.36 -11.52
CA ILE A 51 1.87 -13.68 -12.81
C ILE A 51 2.66 -14.45 -13.87
N ALA A 52 3.91 -14.82 -13.60
CA ALA A 52 4.78 -15.54 -14.54
C ALA A 52 4.18 -16.88 -14.96
N HIS A 53 3.65 -17.64 -13.98
CA HIS A 53 3.10 -18.98 -14.22
C HIS A 53 1.82 -19.00 -15.08
N SER A 54 1.11 -17.87 -15.13
CA SER A 54 -0.17 -17.77 -15.88
C SER A 54 -0.07 -16.88 -17.13
N SER A 55 1.09 -16.33 -17.44
CA SER A 55 1.29 -15.34 -18.51
C SER A 55 2.21 -15.85 -19.61
N THR A 56 2.09 -15.27 -20.81
CA THR A 56 3.16 -15.36 -21.80
C THR A 56 4.34 -14.46 -21.40
N PRO A 57 5.58 -14.71 -21.85
CA PRO A 57 6.73 -13.86 -21.50
C PRO A 57 6.51 -12.37 -21.82
N ARG A 58 5.85 -12.08 -22.94
CA ARG A 58 5.57 -10.69 -23.35
C ARG A 58 4.53 -10.03 -22.42
N TYR A 59 3.47 -10.75 -22.05
CA TYR A 59 2.45 -10.22 -21.15
C TYR A 59 2.97 -10.12 -19.72
N PHE A 60 3.81 -11.07 -19.29
CA PHE A 60 4.51 -11.00 -18.01
C PHE A 60 5.36 -9.72 -17.91
N LEU A 61 6.23 -9.47 -18.91
CA LEU A 61 7.06 -8.28 -18.93
C LEU A 61 6.21 -6.99 -18.91
N ALA A 62 5.17 -6.91 -19.73
CA ALA A 62 4.27 -5.76 -19.77
C ALA A 62 3.57 -5.55 -18.41
N THR A 63 3.19 -6.62 -17.72
CA THR A 63 2.55 -6.54 -16.40
C THR A 63 3.52 -6.06 -15.32
N VAL A 64 4.76 -6.59 -15.32
CA VAL A 64 5.80 -6.15 -14.37
C VAL A 64 6.16 -4.68 -14.60
N LEU A 65 6.30 -4.25 -15.85
CA LEU A 65 6.53 -2.84 -16.19
C LEU A 65 5.35 -1.96 -15.73
N ALA A 66 4.11 -2.42 -15.91
CA ALA A 66 2.94 -1.69 -15.46
C ALA A 66 2.89 -1.56 -13.92
N ILE A 67 3.27 -2.60 -13.17
CA ILE A 67 3.41 -2.55 -11.71
C ILE A 67 4.47 -1.52 -11.29
N GLY A 68 5.65 -1.55 -11.94
CA GLY A 68 6.70 -0.56 -11.71
C GLY A 68 6.22 0.86 -12.01
N LEU A 69 5.44 1.04 -13.08
CA LEU A 69 4.86 2.33 -13.46
C LEU A 69 3.81 2.82 -12.43
N VAL A 70 3.02 1.92 -11.82
CA VAL A 70 2.11 2.28 -10.72
C VAL A 70 2.91 2.90 -9.58
N ILE A 71 3.97 2.24 -9.13
CA ILE A 71 4.82 2.73 -8.03
C ILE A 71 5.45 4.06 -8.42
N LEU A 72 6.03 4.14 -9.63
CA LEU A 72 6.69 5.37 -10.10
C LEU A 72 5.72 6.55 -10.13
N VAL A 73 4.54 6.41 -10.73
CA VAL A 73 3.54 7.48 -10.82
C VAL A 73 3.06 7.88 -9.44
N CYS A 74 2.72 6.93 -8.57
CA CYS A 74 2.28 7.19 -7.21
C CYS A 74 3.34 7.94 -6.39
N ASP A 75 4.61 7.51 -6.48
CA ASP A 75 5.70 8.17 -5.75
C ASP A 75 6.02 9.55 -6.32
N GLN A 76 6.06 9.72 -7.66
CA GLN A 76 6.32 11.02 -8.28
C GLN A 76 5.21 12.03 -7.96
N VAL A 77 3.94 11.63 -7.98
CA VAL A 77 2.84 12.51 -7.58
C VAL A 77 2.97 12.89 -6.11
N ALA A 78 3.20 11.92 -5.23
CA ALA A 78 3.27 12.16 -3.80
C ALA A 78 4.56 12.91 -3.40
N SER A 79 5.74 12.38 -3.75
CA SER A 79 7.03 12.88 -3.28
C SER A 79 7.61 13.95 -4.19
N GLY A 80 7.43 13.84 -5.51
CA GLY A 80 7.98 14.78 -6.50
C GLY A 80 7.14 16.04 -6.68
N ILE A 81 5.82 15.97 -6.51
CA ILE A 81 4.91 17.08 -6.76
C ILE A 81 4.28 17.57 -5.46
N CYS A 82 3.51 16.75 -4.75
CA CYS A 82 2.70 17.22 -3.63
C CYS A 82 3.54 17.69 -2.44
N LYS A 83 4.58 16.96 -2.03
CA LYS A 83 5.39 17.35 -0.86
C LYS A 83 6.12 18.68 -1.05
N PRO A 84 6.80 18.95 -2.18
CA PRO A 84 7.43 20.27 -2.38
C PRO A 84 6.42 21.39 -2.58
N LEU A 85 5.24 21.11 -3.17
CA LEU A 85 4.20 22.11 -3.43
C LEU A 85 3.49 22.56 -2.15
N PHE A 86 3.05 21.60 -1.32
CA PHE A 86 2.24 21.89 -0.12
C PHE A 86 3.08 22.12 1.12
N GLN A 87 4.27 21.60 1.21
CA GLN A 87 5.22 21.72 2.33
C GLN A 87 4.58 21.50 3.72
N ARG A 88 3.48 20.72 3.80
CA ARG A 88 2.82 20.40 5.05
C ARG A 88 3.75 19.57 5.93
N LEU A 89 4.06 20.07 7.11
CA LEU A 89 4.90 19.37 8.08
C LEU A 89 4.22 18.06 8.52
N ARG A 90 5.02 17.04 8.77
CA ARG A 90 4.54 15.81 9.43
C ARG A 90 4.20 16.09 10.89
N PRO A 91 3.30 15.29 11.52
CA PRO A 91 2.95 15.45 12.94
C PRO A 91 4.18 15.52 13.85
N THR A 92 5.19 14.69 13.60
CA THR A 92 6.46 14.64 14.34
C THR A 92 7.35 15.88 14.18
N HIS A 93 7.02 16.78 13.24
CA HIS A 93 7.75 18.03 12.93
C HIS A 93 6.86 19.27 13.04
N ASP A 94 5.55 19.10 13.31
CA ASP A 94 4.61 20.21 13.44
C ASP A 94 4.72 20.82 14.84
N PRO A 95 5.17 22.09 14.99
CA PRO A 95 5.37 22.73 16.29
C PRO A 95 4.10 22.75 17.16
N ALA A 96 2.90 22.72 16.53
CA ALA A 96 1.63 22.79 17.23
C ALA A 96 1.33 21.52 18.03
N ILE A 97 1.76 20.33 17.54
CA ILE A 97 1.38 19.04 18.13
C ILE A 97 2.54 18.07 18.35
N MET A 98 3.75 18.35 17.85
CA MET A 98 4.88 17.40 17.90
C MET A 98 5.22 16.91 19.32
N HIS A 99 4.90 17.69 20.35
CA HIS A 99 5.10 17.34 21.75
C HIS A 99 4.02 16.41 22.32
N LEU A 100 2.91 16.22 21.59
CA LEU A 100 1.81 15.31 21.93
C LEU A 100 1.87 13.99 21.15
N VAL A 101 2.69 13.95 20.10
CA VAL A 101 2.81 12.77 19.23
C VAL A 101 3.67 11.70 19.90
N ASP A 102 3.13 10.51 20.04
CA ASP A 102 3.88 9.34 20.46
C ASP A 102 4.83 8.89 19.32
N ILE A 103 6.13 8.85 19.60
CA ILE A 103 7.18 8.57 18.61
C ILE A 103 7.81 7.22 18.95
N VAL A 104 7.46 6.20 18.16
CA VAL A 104 7.98 4.85 18.30
C VAL A 104 9.43 4.79 17.81
N ASP A 105 10.34 4.26 18.62
CA ASP A 105 11.76 4.04 18.33
C ASP A 105 12.50 5.27 17.77
N GLY A 106 12.04 6.47 18.11
CA GLY A 106 12.62 7.72 17.62
C GLY A 106 12.38 8.00 16.12
N TYR A 107 11.53 7.20 15.46
CA TYR A 107 11.29 7.34 14.03
C TYR A 107 10.38 8.53 13.72
N ARG A 108 10.91 9.56 13.06
CA ARG A 108 10.19 10.79 12.73
C ARG A 108 9.82 10.95 11.25
N GLY A 109 10.42 10.13 10.38
CA GLY A 109 10.28 10.29 8.93
C GLY A 109 10.92 11.57 8.39
N GLY A 110 10.60 11.92 7.14
CA GLY A 110 11.07 13.17 6.53
C GLY A 110 10.21 14.37 6.95
N ARG A 111 10.65 15.59 6.63
CA ARG A 111 10.02 16.86 7.08
C ARG A 111 8.58 17.03 6.60
N TYR A 112 8.28 16.76 5.33
CA TYR A 112 6.95 16.99 4.72
C TYR A 112 6.15 15.70 4.58
N GLY A 113 4.83 15.75 4.85
CA GLY A 113 3.91 14.62 4.92
C GLY A 113 2.89 14.53 3.80
N PHE A 114 2.40 15.64 3.29
CA PHE A 114 1.28 15.65 2.35
C PHE A 114 1.73 15.46 0.90
N ILE A 115 1.20 14.49 0.21
CA ILE A 115 0.38 13.36 0.57
C ILE A 115 1.28 12.15 0.96
N SER A 116 0.68 11.11 1.57
CA SER A 116 1.42 9.90 1.90
C SER A 116 1.75 9.08 0.66
N SER A 117 3.04 9.00 0.28
CA SER A 117 3.50 8.12 -0.80
C SER A 117 3.31 6.65 -0.45
N HIS A 118 3.38 6.28 0.82
CA HIS A 118 3.10 4.92 1.27
C HIS A 118 1.65 4.52 0.97
N ALA A 119 0.68 5.38 1.30
CA ALA A 119 -0.72 5.15 0.98
C ALA A 119 -0.96 5.12 -0.53
N SER A 120 -0.36 6.04 -1.29
CA SER A 120 -0.48 6.08 -2.74
C SER A 120 0.03 4.78 -3.38
N ASN A 121 1.20 4.31 -3.01
CA ASN A 121 1.79 3.08 -3.54
C ASN A 121 0.97 1.83 -3.18
N THR A 122 0.60 1.67 -1.90
CA THR A 122 -0.10 0.45 -1.44
C THR A 122 -1.52 0.35 -2.01
N PHE A 123 -2.29 1.46 -2.01
CA PHE A 123 -3.62 1.45 -2.63
C PHE A 123 -3.57 1.39 -4.16
N GLY A 124 -2.54 1.96 -4.79
CA GLY A 124 -2.31 1.82 -6.22
C GLY A 124 -2.08 0.38 -6.63
N LEU A 125 -1.18 -0.32 -5.93
CA LEU A 125 -0.94 -1.75 -6.12
C LEU A 125 -2.17 -2.59 -5.77
N CYS A 126 -2.88 -2.28 -4.68
CA CYS A 126 -4.10 -2.96 -4.28
C CYS A 126 -5.13 -2.96 -5.41
N VAL A 127 -5.44 -1.80 -5.98
CA VAL A 127 -6.42 -1.68 -7.07
C VAL A 127 -5.92 -2.34 -8.34
N PHE A 128 -4.67 -2.09 -8.74
CA PHE A 128 -4.08 -2.69 -9.94
C PHE A 128 -4.13 -4.23 -9.88
N LEU A 129 -3.64 -4.84 -8.80
CA LEU A 129 -3.57 -6.29 -8.61
C LEU A 129 -4.96 -6.92 -8.45
N SER A 130 -5.87 -6.26 -7.73
CA SER A 130 -7.27 -6.72 -7.60
C SER A 130 -7.97 -6.83 -8.96
N ARG A 131 -7.74 -5.85 -9.83
CA ARG A 131 -8.29 -5.85 -11.19
C ARG A 131 -7.56 -6.83 -12.12
N LEU A 132 -6.27 -7.03 -11.91
CA LEU A 132 -5.46 -7.99 -12.65
C LEU A 132 -5.91 -9.42 -12.37
N PHE A 133 -6.00 -9.82 -11.11
CA PHE A 133 -6.32 -11.19 -10.72
C PHE A 133 -7.83 -11.50 -10.72
N ARG A 134 -8.68 -10.52 -10.46
CA ARG A 134 -10.14 -10.65 -10.38
C ARG A 134 -10.60 -11.78 -9.44
N HIS A 135 -9.99 -11.87 -8.27
CA HIS A 135 -10.29 -12.88 -7.25
C HIS A 135 -10.69 -12.20 -5.94
N ARG A 136 -11.94 -12.41 -5.48
CA ARG A 136 -12.52 -11.70 -4.31
C ARG A 136 -11.69 -11.84 -3.04
N GLY A 137 -11.25 -13.07 -2.72
CA GLY A 137 -10.43 -13.31 -1.52
C GLY A 137 -9.08 -12.60 -1.58
N LEU A 138 -8.40 -12.57 -2.74
CA LEU A 138 -7.16 -11.80 -2.89
C LEU A 138 -7.42 -10.30 -2.79
N THR A 139 -8.50 -9.79 -3.40
CA THR A 139 -8.88 -8.37 -3.28
C THR A 139 -9.05 -7.97 -1.83
N LEU A 140 -9.78 -8.78 -1.03
CA LEU A 140 -9.96 -8.51 0.40
C LEU A 140 -8.61 -8.48 1.14
N MET A 141 -7.74 -9.46 0.89
CA MET A 141 -6.41 -9.51 1.52
C MET A 141 -5.53 -8.31 1.13
N LEU A 142 -5.59 -7.86 -0.14
CA LEU A 142 -4.85 -6.69 -0.59
C LEU A 142 -5.40 -5.38 0.03
N ILE A 143 -6.72 -5.28 0.23
CA ILE A 143 -7.33 -4.15 0.95
C ILE A 143 -6.85 -4.14 2.41
N LEU A 144 -6.89 -5.29 3.09
CA LEU A 144 -6.39 -5.40 4.46
C LEU A 144 -4.91 -5.04 4.57
N TRP A 145 -4.08 -5.56 3.64
CA TRP A 145 -2.66 -5.21 3.56
C TRP A 145 -2.44 -3.70 3.38
N ALA A 146 -3.12 -3.07 2.43
CA ALA A 146 -2.98 -1.63 2.18
C ALA A 146 -3.48 -0.82 3.39
N SER A 147 -4.59 -1.20 4.01
CA SER A 147 -5.17 -0.53 5.17
C SER A 147 -4.26 -0.62 6.40
N LEU A 148 -3.75 -1.81 6.73
CA LEU A 148 -2.83 -2.01 7.85
C LEU A 148 -1.50 -1.28 7.63
N SER A 149 -0.96 -1.37 6.41
CA SER A 149 0.28 -0.69 6.03
C SER A 149 0.14 0.85 6.12
N THR A 150 -1.02 1.40 5.79
CA THR A 150 -1.25 2.85 5.90
C THR A 150 -1.63 3.28 7.31
N TYR A 151 -2.38 2.45 8.06
CA TYR A 151 -2.66 2.69 9.46
C TYR A 151 -1.36 2.74 10.30
N SER A 152 -0.39 1.89 10.01
CA SER A 152 0.90 1.94 10.70
C SER A 152 1.59 3.30 10.58
N ARG A 153 1.33 4.08 9.51
CA ARG A 153 1.88 5.43 9.34
C ARG A 153 1.24 6.47 10.28
N ILE A 154 -0.06 6.29 10.58
CA ILE A 154 -0.77 7.10 11.58
C ILE A 154 -0.28 6.70 12.97
N TYR A 155 -0.23 5.40 13.25
CA TYR A 155 0.23 4.85 14.51
C TYR A 155 1.63 5.35 14.89
N LEU A 156 2.57 5.39 13.95
CA LEU A 156 3.93 5.89 14.13
C LEU A 156 4.03 7.44 14.14
N GLY A 157 2.91 8.15 14.06
CA GLY A 157 2.87 9.62 14.12
C GLY A 157 3.48 10.34 12.91
N VAL A 158 3.74 9.64 11.79
CA VAL A 158 4.46 10.24 10.64
C VAL A 158 3.56 10.77 9.53
N HIS A 159 2.24 10.51 9.59
CA HIS A 159 1.26 11.04 8.66
C HIS A 159 -0.07 11.34 9.34
N TYR A 160 -0.69 12.44 8.95
CA TYR A 160 -2.08 12.73 9.31
C TYR A 160 -3.04 11.78 8.57
N PRO A 161 -4.25 11.49 9.12
CA PRO A 161 -5.31 10.77 8.39
C PRO A 161 -5.63 11.37 7.02
N GLY A 162 -5.63 12.71 6.90
CA GLY A 162 -5.80 13.42 5.64
C GLY A 162 -4.71 13.10 4.62
N ASP A 163 -3.43 13.01 5.03
CA ASP A 163 -2.34 12.61 4.12
C ASP A 163 -2.57 11.22 3.53
N ILE A 164 -3.09 10.29 4.36
CA ILE A 164 -3.42 8.92 3.97
C ILE A 164 -4.60 8.91 3.00
N LEU A 165 -5.68 9.64 3.31
CA LEU A 165 -6.87 9.70 2.48
C LEU A 165 -6.54 10.17 1.06
N TYR A 166 -5.87 11.31 0.93
CA TYR A 166 -5.50 11.85 -0.38
C TYR A 166 -4.46 10.97 -1.09
N GLY A 167 -3.50 10.39 -0.37
CA GLY A 167 -2.58 9.41 -0.91
C GLY A 167 -3.31 8.18 -1.48
N ALA A 168 -4.26 7.62 -0.73
CA ALA A 168 -5.07 6.50 -1.17
C ALA A 168 -5.90 6.84 -2.44
N LEU A 169 -6.51 8.03 -2.51
CA LEU A 169 -7.27 8.47 -3.69
C LEU A 169 -6.37 8.53 -4.94
N VAL A 170 -5.19 9.13 -4.84
CA VAL A 170 -4.20 9.15 -5.93
C VAL A 170 -3.78 7.73 -6.32
N GLY A 171 -3.53 6.87 -5.33
CA GLY A 171 -3.19 5.47 -5.57
C GLY A 171 -4.29 4.72 -6.31
N ILE A 172 -5.53 4.79 -5.82
CA ILE A 172 -6.71 4.15 -6.44
C ILE A 172 -6.85 4.57 -7.91
N LEU A 173 -6.78 5.88 -8.17
CA LEU A 173 -6.88 6.40 -9.52
C LEU A 173 -5.74 5.90 -10.42
N SER A 174 -4.49 5.97 -9.95
CA SER A 174 -3.30 5.53 -10.68
C SER A 174 -3.36 4.04 -10.99
N GLY A 175 -3.67 3.21 -9.99
CA GLY A 175 -3.80 1.75 -10.16
C GLY A 175 -4.90 1.39 -11.16
N TYR A 176 -6.04 2.10 -11.12
CA TYR A 176 -7.14 1.91 -12.07
C TYR A 176 -6.72 2.27 -13.50
N LEU A 177 -6.16 3.47 -13.70
CA LEU A 177 -5.77 3.98 -15.02
C LEU A 177 -4.68 3.13 -15.65
N LEU A 178 -3.66 2.75 -14.88
CA LEU A 178 -2.56 1.93 -15.38
C LEU A 178 -2.98 0.49 -15.67
N HIS A 179 -3.92 -0.08 -14.92
CA HIS A 179 -4.55 -1.34 -15.32
C HIS A 179 -5.32 -1.20 -16.64
N ARG A 180 -6.06 -0.10 -16.85
CA ARG A 180 -6.74 0.17 -18.14
C ARG A 180 -5.75 0.31 -19.28
N LEU A 181 -4.61 0.99 -19.03
CA LEU A 181 -3.51 1.12 -19.99
C LEU A 181 -2.92 -0.25 -20.35
N LEU A 182 -2.66 -1.12 -19.37
CA LEU A 182 -2.19 -2.49 -19.60
C LEU A 182 -3.17 -3.27 -20.48
N LEU A 183 -4.48 -3.17 -20.25
CA LEU A 183 -5.50 -3.83 -21.07
C LEU A 183 -5.52 -3.28 -22.50
N TRP A 184 -5.42 -1.97 -22.66
CA TRP A 184 -5.33 -1.34 -23.99
C TRP A 184 -4.09 -1.80 -24.75
N ALA A 185 -2.91 -1.74 -24.12
CA ALA A 185 -1.65 -2.21 -24.69
C ALA A 185 -1.72 -3.71 -25.05
N GLY A 186 -2.28 -4.52 -24.15
CA GLY A 186 -2.48 -5.94 -24.37
C GLY A 186 -3.31 -6.26 -25.61
N ARG A 187 -4.37 -5.48 -25.86
CA ARG A 187 -5.21 -5.60 -27.07
C ARG A 187 -4.48 -5.06 -28.31
N ARG A 188 -3.84 -3.90 -28.19
CA ARG A 188 -3.18 -3.22 -29.32
C ARG A 188 -2.02 -4.01 -29.89
N TRP A 189 -1.28 -4.72 -29.04
CA TRP A 189 -0.08 -5.48 -29.41
C TRP A 189 -0.25 -7.00 -29.28
N ASN A 190 -1.47 -7.47 -29.11
CA ASN A 190 -1.81 -8.90 -29.00
C ASN A 190 -0.94 -9.65 -27.97
N LEU A 191 -0.79 -9.07 -26.77
CA LEU A 191 0.07 -9.61 -25.72
C LEU A 191 -0.60 -10.70 -24.88
N PHE A 192 -1.93 -10.75 -24.91
CA PHE A 192 -2.70 -11.70 -24.08
C PHE A 192 -2.37 -13.14 -24.46
N PRO A 193 -2.27 -14.06 -23.46
CA PRO A 193 -2.20 -15.48 -23.75
C PRO A 193 -3.45 -15.91 -24.53
N PRO A 194 -3.33 -16.91 -25.44
CA PRO A 194 -4.49 -17.49 -26.09
C PRO A 194 -5.51 -17.91 -25.01
N HIS A 195 -6.78 -17.62 -25.25
CA HIS A 195 -7.86 -17.82 -24.28
C HIS A 195 -7.75 -19.19 -23.59
N ARG A 196 -7.37 -19.21 -22.33
CA ARG A 196 -7.66 -20.37 -21.49
C ARG A 196 -9.17 -20.38 -21.27
N THR A 197 -9.82 -21.44 -21.73
CA THR A 197 -11.24 -21.67 -21.46
C THR A 197 -11.51 -21.48 -19.97
N ALA A 198 -12.56 -20.70 -19.65
CA ALA A 198 -12.95 -20.48 -18.27
C ALA A 198 -13.13 -21.83 -17.57
N SER A 199 -12.24 -22.12 -16.64
CA SER A 199 -12.24 -23.32 -15.84
C SER A 199 -12.40 -22.91 -14.38
N PHE A 200 -13.11 -23.73 -13.57
CA PHE A 200 -13.17 -23.52 -12.12
C PHE A 200 -11.80 -23.46 -11.45
N ARG A 201 -10.72 -23.87 -12.15
CA ARG A 201 -9.33 -23.80 -11.71
C ARG A 201 -8.65 -22.45 -12.00
N CYS A 202 -9.31 -21.55 -12.75
CA CYS A 202 -8.77 -20.25 -13.13
C CYS A 202 -9.71 -19.12 -12.71
N THR A 203 -9.13 -17.96 -12.39
CA THR A 203 -9.88 -16.73 -12.17
C THR A 203 -10.52 -16.24 -13.48
N PRO A 204 -11.48 -15.29 -13.44
CA PRO A 204 -12.05 -14.70 -14.65
C PRO A 204 -11.03 -14.02 -15.58
N SER A 205 -9.84 -13.69 -15.07
CA SER A 205 -8.73 -13.12 -15.85
C SER A 205 -7.69 -14.16 -16.28
N GLY A 206 -7.93 -15.47 -16.04
CA GLY A 206 -7.09 -16.56 -16.53
C GLY A 206 -5.95 -16.98 -15.59
N TYR A 207 -5.81 -16.39 -14.41
CA TYR A 207 -4.81 -16.81 -13.42
C TYR A 207 -5.26 -18.07 -12.69
N ARG A 208 -4.33 -18.97 -12.39
CA ARG A 208 -4.63 -20.21 -11.65
C ARG A 208 -5.05 -19.88 -10.23
N VAL A 209 -6.18 -20.43 -9.78
CA VAL A 209 -6.69 -20.22 -8.42
C VAL A 209 -5.72 -20.75 -7.36
N ALA A 210 -4.98 -21.83 -7.66
CA ALA A 210 -3.95 -22.35 -6.76
C ALA A 210 -2.84 -21.32 -6.49
N ASP A 211 -2.36 -20.63 -7.54
CA ASP A 211 -1.31 -19.62 -7.40
C ASP A 211 -1.83 -18.38 -6.62
N VAL A 212 -3.10 -18.00 -6.86
CA VAL A 212 -3.75 -16.93 -6.10
C VAL A 212 -3.91 -17.28 -4.63
N LYS A 213 -4.29 -18.54 -4.31
CA LYS A 213 -4.34 -19.03 -2.93
C LYS A 213 -2.97 -19.01 -2.26
N MET A 214 -1.91 -19.38 -3.00
CA MET A 214 -0.54 -19.29 -2.51
C MET A 214 -0.19 -17.85 -2.11
N VAL A 215 -0.52 -16.84 -2.94
CA VAL A 215 -0.32 -15.42 -2.59
C VAL A 215 -1.04 -15.05 -1.29
N ILE A 216 -2.30 -15.49 -1.12
CA ILE A 216 -3.08 -15.25 0.10
C ILE A 216 -2.40 -15.90 1.31
N ILE A 217 -1.99 -17.17 1.19
CA ILE A 217 -1.31 -17.89 2.26
C ILE A 217 0.01 -17.21 2.63
N THR A 218 0.81 -16.79 1.64
CA THR A 218 2.06 -16.06 1.89
C THR A 218 1.79 -14.79 2.69
N LEU A 219 0.77 -14.01 2.34
CA LEU A 219 0.43 -12.81 3.07
C LEU A 219 0.00 -13.10 4.51
N LEU A 220 -0.84 -14.13 4.73
CA LEU A 220 -1.26 -14.55 6.06
C LEU A 220 -0.07 -15.03 6.90
N LEU A 221 0.84 -15.81 6.33
CA LEU A 221 2.06 -16.27 7.01
C LEU A 221 2.99 -15.09 7.34
N THR A 222 3.11 -14.11 6.46
CA THR A 222 3.89 -12.88 6.72
C THR A 222 3.33 -12.14 7.94
N TYR A 223 2.01 -11.95 8.04
CA TYR A 223 1.43 -11.30 9.21
C TYR A 223 1.54 -12.16 10.47
N ALA A 224 1.35 -13.47 10.37
CA ALA A 224 1.56 -14.38 11.50
C ALA A 224 3.01 -14.30 12.01
N SER A 225 4.00 -14.25 11.11
CA SER A 225 5.41 -14.11 11.50
C SER A 225 5.71 -12.78 12.18
N ILE A 226 5.08 -11.66 11.75
CA ILE A 226 5.20 -10.37 12.43
C ILE A 226 4.71 -10.46 13.88
N LEU A 227 3.50 -11.05 14.08
CA LEU A 227 2.92 -11.17 15.41
C LEU A 227 3.79 -12.05 16.34
N VAL A 228 4.32 -13.16 15.82
CA VAL A 228 5.22 -14.05 16.58
C VAL A 228 6.55 -13.34 16.89
N TRP A 229 7.13 -12.65 15.90
CA TRP A 229 8.39 -11.90 16.08
C TRP A 229 8.27 -10.87 17.19
N ALA A 230 7.21 -10.06 17.17
CA ALA A 230 6.94 -9.07 18.19
C ALA A 230 6.69 -9.70 19.58
N ALA A 231 6.02 -10.85 19.64
CA ALA A 231 5.77 -11.58 20.89
C ALA A 231 7.06 -12.15 21.52
N LEU A 232 8.04 -12.53 20.69
CA LEU A 232 9.34 -13.04 21.16
C LEU A 232 10.31 -11.92 21.57
N GLY A 233 10.00 -10.66 21.29
CA GLY A 233 10.84 -9.51 21.62
C GLY A 233 12.21 -9.51 20.92
N ILE A 234 12.32 -10.14 19.73
CA ILE A 234 13.60 -10.35 19.02
C ILE A 234 14.19 -9.04 18.47
N GLY A 235 13.41 -7.99 18.38
CA GLY A 235 13.83 -6.67 17.87
C GLY A 235 14.19 -5.63 18.94
N ARG A 236 14.24 -6.02 20.22
CA ARG A 236 14.46 -5.12 21.37
C ARG A 236 15.87 -5.18 21.88
#